data_e3860426ded94a4a2c3c52d85cc4c85a
#
_entry.id   e3860426ded94a4a2c3c52d85cc4c85a
#
_cell.length_a   1.000
_cell.length_b   1.000
_cell.length_c   1.000
_cell.angle_alpha   90.00
_cell.angle_beta   90.00
_cell.angle_gamma   90.00
#
_symmetry.space_group_name_H-M   'P 1'
#
loop_
_entity.id
_entity.type
_entity.pdbx_description
1 polymer ?
#
loop_
_entity_poly.entity_id
_entity_poly.type
_entity_poly.pdbx_seq_one_letter_code
_entity_poly.pdbx_strand_id
1 'polypeptide(L)'
;MLNFRNTNIFFILLLTVLVGVHIKSGLPLYVYLLLFITYSLIVFWGCYNVGSNFFIKIFCKAETDKKEIAISFDDGPAVNFTPAILQVLKNENVKATFFCIGNRIAGNEHILSQIQEDGHIIGNLSNLSSSLITVSIDLTFHPTGV
;
A
#
# COMPACT_ATOMS: atom_id res chain seq x y z
N MET A 1 2.09 -20.17 -4.14
CA MET A 1 1.28 -18.96 -4.16
C MET A 1 1.47 -18.25 -5.48
N LEU A 2 0.37 -17.90 -6.16
CA LEU A 2 0.41 -17.19 -7.44
C LEU A 2 0.84 -15.74 -7.14
N ASN A 3 1.93 -15.28 -7.74
CA ASN A 3 2.38 -13.91 -7.65
C ASN A 3 2.84 -13.40 -9.02
N PHE A 4 2.86 -12.09 -9.19
CA PHE A 4 3.16 -11.44 -10.47
C PHE A 4 4.50 -11.87 -11.06
N ARG A 5 5.55 -11.96 -10.24
CA ARG A 5 6.90 -12.37 -10.71
C ARG A 5 6.92 -13.79 -11.25
N ASN A 6 6.34 -14.75 -10.51
CA ASN A 6 6.32 -16.16 -10.94
C ASN A 6 5.44 -16.34 -12.17
N THR A 7 4.32 -15.65 -12.24
CA THR A 7 3.43 -15.63 -13.41
C THR A 7 4.17 -15.15 -14.64
N ASN A 8 4.89 -14.02 -14.55
CA ASN A 8 5.67 -13.51 -15.68
C ASN A 8 6.76 -14.49 -16.13
N ILE A 9 7.52 -15.05 -15.19
CA ILE A 9 8.56 -16.03 -15.54
C ILE A 9 7.94 -17.22 -16.28
N PHE A 10 6.83 -17.77 -15.78
CA PHE A 10 6.13 -18.87 -16.42
C PHE A 10 5.67 -18.54 -17.85
N PHE A 11 5.02 -17.38 -18.05
CA PHE A 11 4.53 -16.97 -19.37
C PHE A 11 5.66 -16.65 -20.36
N ILE A 12 6.78 -16.09 -19.90
CA ILE A 12 7.96 -15.85 -20.71
C ILE A 12 8.56 -17.19 -21.18
N LEU A 13 8.73 -18.13 -20.28
CA LEU A 13 9.24 -19.47 -20.62
C LEU A 13 8.29 -20.17 -21.62
N LEU A 14 6.99 -20.13 -21.34
CA LEU A 14 5.99 -20.72 -22.23
C LEU A 14 6.01 -20.09 -23.62
N LEU A 15 6.09 -18.76 -23.71
CA LEU A 15 6.21 -18.04 -24.97
C LEU A 15 7.48 -18.45 -25.73
N THR A 16 8.62 -18.57 -25.05
CA THR A 16 9.89 -19.00 -25.64
C THR A 16 9.76 -20.40 -26.26
N VAL A 17 9.13 -21.32 -25.53
CA VAL A 17 8.88 -22.69 -26.04
C VAL A 17 7.96 -22.66 -27.28
N LEU A 18 6.86 -21.87 -27.21
CA LEU A 18 5.92 -21.76 -28.34
C LEU A 18 6.58 -21.17 -29.58
N VAL A 19 7.45 -20.19 -29.43
CA VAL A 19 8.24 -19.64 -30.56
C VAL A 19 9.16 -20.70 -31.14
N GLY A 20 9.84 -21.49 -30.31
CA GLY A 20 10.68 -22.58 -30.78
C GLY A 20 9.90 -23.66 -31.56
N VAL A 21 8.69 -23.99 -31.10
CA VAL A 21 7.78 -24.92 -31.81
C VAL A 21 7.25 -24.31 -33.11
N HIS A 22 6.93 -23.00 -33.12
CA HIS A 22 6.47 -22.28 -34.29
C HIS A 22 7.48 -22.35 -35.45
N ILE A 23 8.75 -22.16 -35.16
CA ILE A 23 9.83 -22.24 -36.16
C ILE A 23 9.88 -23.64 -36.83
N LYS A 24 9.55 -24.68 -36.10
CA LYS A 24 9.57 -26.07 -36.60
C LYS A 24 8.27 -26.53 -37.28
N SER A 25 7.12 -26.08 -36.73
CA SER A 25 5.81 -26.68 -37.07
C SER A 25 4.78 -25.65 -37.56
N GLY A 26 5.09 -24.34 -37.56
CA GLY A 26 4.19 -23.30 -38.04
C GLY A 26 2.90 -23.19 -37.21
N LEU A 27 3.02 -22.84 -35.93
CA LEU A 27 1.84 -22.72 -35.05
C LEU A 27 0.86 -21.64 -35.57
N PRO A 28 -0.44 -21.87 -35.49
CA PRO A 28 -1.44 -20.90 -35.91
C PRO A 28 -1.53 -19.73 -34.92
N LEU A 29 -1.91 -18.56 -35.40
CA LEU A 29 -1.96 -17.30 -34.64
C LEU A 29 -2.85 -17.35 -33.41
N TYR A 30 -3.95 -18.14 -33.46
CA TYR A 30 -4.88 -18.23 -32.33
C TYR A 30 -4.23 -18.77 -31.04
N VAL A 31 -3.13 -19.55 -31.13
CA VAL A 31 -2.41 -20.04 -29.95
C VAL A 31 -1.80 -18.90 -29.17
N TYR A 32 -1.22 -17.92 -29.86
CA TYR A 32 -0.65 -16.72 -29.24
C TYR A 32 -1.74 -15.82 -28.68
N LEU A 33 -2.86 -15.70 -29.40
CA LEU A 33 -4.02 -14.94 -28.92
C LEU A 33 -4.59 -15.54 -27.62
N LEU A 34 -4.70 -16.88 -27.55
CA LEU A 34 -5.15 -17.58 -26.36
C LEU A 34 -4.19 -17.35 -25.17
N LEU A 35 -2.88 -17.44 -25.44
CA LEU A 35 -1.86 -17.16 -24.41
C LEU A 35 -2.00 -15.74 -23.86
N PHE A 36 -2.15 -14.75 -24.75
CA PHE A 36 -2.32 -13.35 -24.37
C PHE A 36 -3.60 -13.11 -23.55
N ILE A 37 -4.73 -13.69 -23.97
CA ILE A 37 -6.00 -13.59 -23.25
C ILE A 37 -5.86 -14.20 -21.85
N THR A 38 -5.27 -15.40 -21.76
CA THR A 38 -5.08 -16.08 -20.47
C THR A 38 -4.21 -15.26 -19.52
N TYR A 39 -3.10 -14.71 -20.01
CA TYR A 39 -2.24 -13.84 -19.22
C TYR A 39 -3.00 -12.58 -18.74
N SER A 40 -3.74 -11.93 -19.64
CA SER A 40 -4.52 -10.73 -19.32
C SER A 40 -5.58 -11.00 -18.26
N LEU A 41 -6.26 -12.14 -18.31
CA LEU A 41 -7.25 -12.54 -17.31
C LEU A 41 -6.61 -12.74 -15.92
N ILE A 42 -5.43 -13.35 -15.86
CA ILE A 42 -4.70 -13.55 -14.60
C ILE A 42 -4.27 -12.20 -14.00
N VAL A 43 -3.74 -11.31 -14.82
CA VAL A 43 -3.33 -9.96 -14.38
C VAL A 43 -4.55 -9.17 -13.92
N PHE A 44 -5.65 -9.19 -14.69
CA PHE A 44 -6.92 -8.56 -14.32
C PHE A 44 -7.44 -9.08 -12.97
N TRP A 45 -7.43 -10.41 -12.78
CA TRP A 45 -7.82 -10.99 -11.50
C TRP A 45 -6.94 -10.49 -10.34
N GLY A 46 -5.62 -10.38 -10.55
CA GLY A 46 -4.70 -9.82 -9.57
C GLY A 46 -4.98 -8.36 -9.23
N CYS A 47 -5.36 -7.54 -10.22
CA CYS A 47 -5.77 -6.15 -10.01
C CYS A 47 -7.10 -6.06 -9.23
N TYR A 48 -8.06 -6.90 -9.58
CA TYR A 48 -9.39 -6.90 -8.95
C TYR A 48 -9.30 -7.39 -7.49
N ASN A 49 -8.49 -8.39 -7.22
CA ASN A 49 -8.36 -8.98 -5.89
C ASN A 49 -7.12 -8.48 -5.15
N VAL A 50 -7.21 -7.24 -4.67
CA VAL A 50 -6.10 -6.55 -3.97
C VAL A 50 -5.57 -7.36 -2.78
N GLY A 51 -6.45 -8.03 -2.02
CA GLY A 51 -6.08 -8.88 -0.89
C GLY A 51 -5.34 -10.19 -1.25
N SER A 52 -5.21 -10.53 -2.54
CA SER A 52 -4.50 -11.73 -2.99
C SER A 52 -2.97 -11.66 -2.83
N ASN A 53 -2.42 -10.48 -2.58
CA ASN A 53 -0.97 -10.23 -2.57
C ASN A 53 -0.27 -10.60 -3.88
N PHE A 54 -0.98 -10.51 -5.02
CA PHE A 54 -0.47 -10.90 -6.32
C PHE A 54 0.71 -10.02 -6.77
N PHE A 55 0.57 -8.70 -6.68
CA PHE A 55 1.61 -7.74 -7.09
C PHE A 55 2.59 -7.44 -5.97
N ILE A 56 2.05 -7.02 -4.81
CA ILE A 56 2.82 -6.64 -3.62
C ILE A 56 2.15 -7.24 -2.38
N LYS A 57 2.94 -7.48 -1.36
CA LYS A 57 2.40 -7.91 -0.08
C LYS A 57 1.82 -6.69 0.65
N ILE A 58 0.53 -6.73 0.92
CA ILE A 58 -0.19 -5.67 1.63
C ILE A 58 -0.95 -6.26 2.82
N PHE A 59 -1.14 -5.44 3.83
CA PHE A 59 -1.93 -5.80 5.01
C PHE A 59 -3.30 -5.12 4.88
N CYS A 60 -4.32 -5.89 4.50
CA CYS A 60 -5.69 -5.39 4.36
C CYS A 60 -6.53 -5.55 5.62
N LYS A 61 -6.07 -6.35 6.58
CA LYS A 61 -6.74 -6.61 7.85
C LYS A 61 -5.74 -7.01 8.91
N ALA A 62 -6.03 -6.69 10.16
CA ALA A 62 -5.32 -7.24 11.31
C ALA A 62 -5.79 -8.67 11.58
N GLU A 63 -4.88 -9.53 12.01
CA GLU A 63 -5.22 -10.87 12.52
C GLU A 63 -5.47 -10.74 14.04
N THR A 64 -6.68 -10.31 14.39
CA THR A 64 -7.12 -10.16 15.78
C THR A 64 -8.54 -10.71 15.93
N ASP A 65 -8.78 -11.39 17.06
CA ASP A 65 -10.11 -11.85 17.46
C ASP A 65 -10.87 -10.78 18.26
N LYS A 66 -10.21 -9.66 18.56
CA LYS A 66 -10.80 -8.53 19.29
C LYS A 66 -11.57 -7.63 18.35
N LYS A 67 -12.64 -7.03 18.83
CA LYS A 67 -13.39 -5.99 18.13
C LYS A 67 -12.63 -4.67 18.21
N GLU A 68 -11.65 -4.48 17.36
CA GLU A 68 -10.80 -3.30 17.30
C GLU A 68 -11.04 -2.55 15.99
N ILE A 69 -10.94 -1.24 16.02
CA ILE A 69 -10.98 -0.37 14.85
C ILE A 69 -9.70 0.46 14.79
N ALA A 70 -9.20 0.71 13.59
CA ALA A 70 -8.14 1.67 13.36
C ALA A 70 -8.74 2.99 12.87
N ILE A 71 -8.26 4.10 13.43
CA ILE A 71 -8.68 5.44 13.03
C ILE A 71 -7.56 6.06 12.21
N SER A 72 -7.89 6.58 11.02
CA SER A 72 -6.95 7.35 10.21
C SER A 72 -7.58 8.67 9.78
N PHE A 73 -6.73 9.69 9.64
CA PHE A 73 -7.07 11.00 9.12
C PHE A 73 -6.20 11.25 7.89
N ASP A 74 -6.84 11.49 6.76
CA ASP A 74 -6.17 11.73 5.50
C ASP A 74 -6.10 13.24 5.20
N ASP A 75 -5.22 13.63 4.29
CA ASP A 75 -5.04 14.99 3.81
C ASP A 75 -4.62 16.04 4.89
N GLY A 76 -3.99 15.58 5.99
CA GLY A 76 -3.47 16.45 7.04
C GLY A 76 -2.15 17.16 6.68
N PRO A 77 -1.63 18.00 7.60
CA PRO A 77 -2.32 18.61 8.71
C PRO A 77 -3.31 19.69 8.25
N ALA A 78 -4.43 19.82 8.98
CA ALA A 78 -5.37 20.92 8.82
C ALA A 78 -5.26 21.84 10.03
N VAL A 79 -4.75 23.06 9.82
CA VAL A 79 -4.38 24.02 10.90
C VAL A 79 -5.54 24.28 11.87
N ASN A 80 -6.76 24.40 11.33
CA ASN A 80 -7.93 24.72 12.13
C ASN A 80 -8.57 23.53 12.84
N PHE A 81 -8.31 22.30 12.35
CA PHE A 81 -9.02 21.10 12.83
C PHE A 81 -8.12 20.09 13.51
N THR A 82 -6.87 19.92 13.04
CA THR A 82 -5.98 18.90 13.60
C THR A 82 -5.72 19.09 15.10
N PRO A 83 -5.49 20.31 15.63
CA PRO A 83 -5.31 20.49 17.08
C PRO A 83 -6.54 20.11 17.91
N ALA A 84 -7.75 20.41 17.41
CA ALA A 84 -8.98 20.03 18.08
C ALA A 84 -9.19 18.52 18.10
N ILE A 85 -8.85 17.85 16.99
CA ILE A 85 -8.89 16.36 16.88
C ILE A 85 -7.91 15.75 17.88
N LEU A 86 -6.68 16.24 17.96
CA LEU A 86 -5.66 15.76 18.89
C LEU A 86 -6.13 15.88 20.35
N GLN A 87 -6.79 17.00 20.69
CA GLN A 87 -7.36 17.18 22.02
C GLN A 87 -8.43 16.13 22.34
N VAL A 88 -9.31 15.80 21.40
CA VAL A 88 -10.34 14.77 21.57
C VAL A 88 -9.69 13.38 21.74
N LEU A 89 -8.75 13.02 20.84
CA LEU A 89 -8.05 11.75 20.91
C LEU A 89 -7.29 11.58 22.23
N LYS A 90 -6.69 12.65 22.73
CA LYS A 90 -6.00 12.66 24.01
C LYS A 90 -6.95 12.44 25.18
N ASN A 91 -8.11 13.11 25.18
CA ASN A 91 -9.11 12.96 26.24
C ASN A 91 -9.67 11.54 26.29
N GLU A 92 -9.87 10.91 25.11
CA GLU A 92 -10.38 9.55 25.01
C GLU A 92 -9.27 8.48 25.11
N ASN A 93 -7.99 8.90 25.25
CA ASN A 93 -6.82 8.02 25.25
C ASN A 93 -6.77 7.08 24.02
N VAL A 94 -7.13 7.60 22.85
CA VAL A 94 -7.16 6.87 21.57
C VAL A 94 -5.99 7.29 20.70
N LYS A 95 -5.35 6.32 20.03
CA LYS A 95 -4.31 6.59 19.05
C LYS A 95 -4.87 6.49 17.63
N ALA A 96 -4.30 7.29 16.72
CA ALA A 96 -4.71 7.36 15.34
C ALA A 96 -3.50 7.48 14.41
N THR A 97 -3.72 7.28 13.10
CA THR A 97 -2.73 7.54 12.06
C THR A 97 -3.13 8.79 11.29
N PHE A 98 -2.18 9.71 11.10
CA PHE A 98 -2.37 10.92 10.32
C PHE A 98 -1.57 10.84 9.03
N PHE A 99 -2.24 10.74 7.89
CA PHE A 99 -1.60 10.81 6.58
C PHE A 99 -1.51 12.27 6.14
N CYS A 100 -0.27 12.78 6.12
CA CYS A 100 0.00 14.19 5.88
C CYS A 100 0.49 14.45 4.45
N ILE A 101 0.06 15.58 3.89
CA ILE A 101 0.50 16.07 2.58
C ILE A 101 1.66 17.03 2.79
N GLY A 102 2.80 16.80 2.10
CA GLY A 102 4.02 17.58 2.27
C GLY A 102 3.81 19.10 2.15
N ASN A 103 3.03 19.56 1.18
CA ASN A 103 2.76 21.00 0.99
C ASN A 103 1.96 21.63 2.15
N ARG A 104 1.24 20.85 2.94
CA ARG A 104 0.50 21.35 4.12
C ARG A 104 1.32 21.37 5.39
N ILE A 105 2.48 20.69 5.35
CA ILE A 105 3.41 20.62 6.48
C ILE A 105 4.20 21.92 6.59
N ALA A 106 4.60 22.51 5.45
CA ALA A 106 5.40 23.72 5.43
C ALA A 106 4.71 24.88 6.20
N GLY A 107 5.37 25.36 7.26
CA GLY A 107 4.83 26.37 8.17
C GLY A 107 3.92 25.82 9.28
N ASN A 108 3.67 24.50 9.32
CA ASN A 108 2.82 23.84 10.30
C ASN A 108 3.54 22.67 10.99
N GLU A 109 4.87 22.70 11.02
CA GLU A 109 5.71 21.67 11.59
C GLU A 109 5.40 21.40 13.07
N HIS A 110 4.96 22.43 13.79
CA HIS A 110 4.54 22.33 15.18
C HIS A 110 3.36 21.36 15.39
N ILE A 111 2.45 21.25 14.39
CA ILE A 111 1.33 20.32 14.46
C ILE A 111 1.83 18.87 14.32
N LEU A 112 2.83 18.64 13.45
CA LEU A 112 3.44 17.32 13.32
C LEU A 112 4.15 16.90 14.60
N SER A 113 4.90 17.84 15.23
CA SER A 113 5.53 17.58 16.51
C SER A 113 4.50 17.18 17.55
N GLN A 114 3.36 17.88 17.62
CA GLN A 114 2.28 17.55 18.55
C GLN A 114 1.66 16.18 18.26
N ILE A 115 1.42 15.82 16.98
CA ILE A 115 0.92 14.50 16.59
C ILE A 115 1.87 13.40 17.10
N GLN A 116 3.18 13.62 16.95
CA GLN A 116 4.20 12.67 17.39
C GLN A 116 4.33 12.60 18.92
N GLU A 117 4.34 13.75 19.60
CA GLU A 117 4.42 13.83 21.08
C GLU A 117 3.21 13.18 21.75
N ASP A 118 2.02 13.31 21.16
CA ASP A 118 0.81 12.63 21.63
C ASP A 118 0.80 11.13 21.28
N GLY A 119 1.84 10.60 20.59
CA GLY A 119 2.05 9.18 20.32
C GLY A 119 1.17 8.64 19.20
N HIS A 120 0.79 9.48 18.26
CA HIS A 120 0.10 9.08 17.02
C HIS A 120 1.11 8.72 15.92
N ILE A 121 0.63 8.00 14.89
CA ILE A 121 1.45 7.62 13.74
C ILE A 121 1.31 8.67 12.66
N ILE A 122 2.44 9.05 12.03
CA ILE A 122 2.44 9.93 10.86
C ILE A 122 2.75 9.11 9.63
N GLY A 123 1.86 9.15 8.62
CA GLY A 123 2.05 8.57 7.30
C GLY A 123 2.23 9.67 6.25
N ASN A 124 2.92 9.35 5.15
CA ASN A 124 3.07 10.27 4.01
C ASN A 124 2.06 9.91 2.93
N LEU A 125 1.22 10.86 2.52
CA LEU A 125 0.22 10.67 1.48
C LEU A 125 0.71 11.10 0.08
N SER A 126 1.57 12.12 0.01
CA SER A 126 2.14 12.56 -1.27
C SER A 126 3.46 13.31 -1.09
N ASN A 127 4.42 13.01 -1.97
CA ASN A 127 5.73 13.64 -1.97
C ASN A 127 5.83 14.59 -3.16
N LEU A 128 5.23 15.77 -3.08
CA LEU A 128 5.34 16.78 -4.13
C LEU A 128 6.40 17.84 -3.86
N SER A 129 7.31 17.61 -2.92
CA SER A 129 8.50 18.44 -2.74
C SER A 129 9.64 17.60 -2.21
N SER A 130 10.55 17.29 -3.10
CA SER A 130 11.90 16.82 -2.80
C SER A 130 12.58 17.82 -1.87
N SER A 131 12.89 17.40 -0.74
CA SER A 131 13.86 17.81 0.25
C SER A 131 13.25 18.05 1.63
N LEU A 132 13.74 17.28 2.58
CA LEU A 132 13.78 17.55 4.02
C LEU A 132 12.75 16.90 4.95
N ILE A 133 11.96 15.90 4.56
CA ILE A 133 11.34 15.08 5.61
C ILE A 133 11.62 13.61 5.33
N THR A 134 12.79 13.13 5.75
CA THR A 134 12.98 11.72 6.08
C THR A 134 12.26 11.50 7.41
N VAL A 135 10.95 11.34 7.37
CA VAL A 135 10.22 10.79 8.50
C VAL A 135 10.57 9.32 8.52
N SER A 136 11.47 8.95 9.40
CA SER A 136 11.72 7.54 9.73
C SER A 136 10.40 7.01 10.30
N ILE A 137 9.62 6.33 9.47
CA ILE A 137 8.47 5.57 9.94
C ILE A 137 9.06 4.37 10.68
N ASP A 138 9.24 4.51 11.97
CA ASP A 138 9.54 3.37 12.82
C ASP A 138 8.26 2.54 12.95
N LEU A 139 8.14 1.55 12.07
CA LEU A 139 7.05 0.57 12.09
C LEU A 139 7.27 -0.49 13.18
N THR A 140 7.97 -0.17 14.24
CA THR A 140 8.00 -1.02 15.42
C THR A 140 6.65 -0.90 16.14
N PHE A 141 5.70 -1.69 15.67
CA PHE A 141 4.52 -2.04 16.44
C PHE A 141 5.01 -2.86 17.65
N HIS A 142 5.27 -2.17 18.76
CA HIS A 142 5.40 -2.83 20.05
C HIS A 142 3.98 -3.06 20.56
N PRO A 143 3.50 -4.29 20.62
CA PRO A 143 2.33 -4.61 21.42
C PRO A 143 2.77 -4.48 22.87
N THR A 144 2.52 -3.31 23.49
CA THR A 144 2.57 -3.22 24.95
C THR A 144 1.45 -4.09 25.47
N GLY A 145 1.84 -5.23 26.04
CA GLY A 145 0.93 -6.12 26.74
C GLY A 145 0.26 -5.43 27.93
N VAL A 146 -0.99 -5.71 28.08
CA VAL A 146 -1.64 -6.08 29.34
C VAL A 146 -2.69 -7.11 28.96
#